data_94f6271b71df02968435fedcaf90c0ff
#
_entry.id   94f6271b71df02968435fedcaf90c0ff
#
_cell.length_a   1.000
_cell.length_b   1.000
_cell.length_c   1.000
_cell.angle_alpha   90.00
_cell.angle_beta   90.00
_cell.angle_gamma   90.00
#
_symmetry.space_group_name_H-M   'P 1'
#
loop_
_entity.id
_entity.type
_entity.pdbx_description
1 polymer ?
#
loop_
_entity_poly.entity_id
_entity_poly.type
_entity_poly.pdbx_seq_one_letter_code
_entity_poly.pdbx_strand_id
1 'polypeptide(L)'
;CGMVITGDMFNLYVYLEVMSLSGYGLIAMGGKKSMLAAFRYMLIGTIGASLYLISVAYLYAMTGTLNMADLGERIMPYLSSPPFALAVACLFIGFGIKMALFPLHGWQPDAYNFAHPGSAAFIAGVMSKVPAYAIIRFFFYIFGVNNPIISTALTVLGILGIGGVLIGSIMALAQYDFRRMLAYSSVAQIGYIAIGLAIGNMYGFIGAVLHIINHAFMKSALFLVIGGIQYRFGEINLYRLGGLNK
;
A
#
# COMPACT_ATOMS: atom_id res chain seq x y z
N CYS A 1 -14.28 -2.00 -2.04
CA CYS A 1 -14.97 -2.32 -3.31
C CYS A 1 -14.94 -1.13 -4.27
N GLY A 2 -15.39 0.10 -3.90
CA GLY A 2 -15.49 1.25 -4.79
C GLY A 2 -14.22 1.57 -5.58
N MET A 3 -13.05 1.59 -4.94
CA MET A 3 -11.76 1.82 -5.62
C MET A 3 -11.42 0.80 -6.71
N VAL A 4 -11.89 -0.43 -6.59
CA VAL A 4 -11.59 -1.49 -7.56
C VAL A 4 -12.53 -1.44 -8.75
N ILE A 5 -13.78 -1.02 -8.53
CA ILE A 5 -14.85 -1.04 -9.53
C ILE A 5 -14.88 0.25 -10.36
N THR A 6 -14.52 1.40 -9.77
CA THR A 6 -14.62 2.70 -10.44
C THR A 6 -13.76 2.78 -11.71
N GLY A 7 -14.33 3.36 -12.77
CA GLY A 7 -13.63 3.70 -14.01
C GLY A 7 -13.24 5.17 -14.12
N ASP A 8 -13.41 5.95 -13.06
CA ASP A 8 -13.15 7.38 -13.01
C ASP A 8 -12.04 7.71 -12.00
N MET A 9 -11.07 8.54 -12.41
CA MET A 9 -9.89 8.89 -11.61
C MET A 9 -10.24 9.72 -10.37
N PHE A 10 -11.16 10.65 -10.49
CA PHE A 10 -11.57 11.50 -9.37
C PHE A 10 -12.41 10.70 -8.37
N ASN A 11 -13.30 9.85 -8.87
CA ASN A 11 -14.08 8.96 -8.03
C ASN A 11 -13.18 7.96 -7.27
N LEU A 12 -12.08 7.52 -7.89
CA LEU A 12 -11.07 6.71 -7.21
C LEU A 12 -10.42 7.49 -6.05
N TYR A 13 -10.14 8.79 -6.23
CA TYR A 13 -9.67 9.66 -5.15
C TYR A 13 -10.68 9.71 -3.99
N VAL A 14 -11.96 9.91 -4.28
CA VAL A 14 -13.01 9.96 -3.25
C VAL A 14 -13.06 8.65 -2.46
N TYR A 15 -13.05 7.50 -3.14
CA TYR A 15 -13.03 6.20 -2.46
C TYR A 15 -11.73 5.97 -1.67
N LEU A 16 -10.60 6.47 -2.16
CA LEU A 16 -9.32 6.41 -1.44
C LEU A 16 -9.39 7.18 -0.13
N GLU A 17 -10.00 8.37 -0.12
CA GLU A 17 -10.18 9.17 1.09
C GLU A 17 -11.19 8.54 2.04
N VAL A 18 -12.32 8.03 1.56
CA VAL A 18 -13.31 7.32 2.40
C VAL A 18 -12.67 6.11 3.08
N MET A 19 -11.86 5.32 2.34
CA MET A 19 -11.13 4.19 2.89
C MET A 19 -10.11 4.63 3.94
N SER A 20 -9.39 5.73 3.68
CA SER A 20 -8.36 6.26 4.57
C SER A 20 -8.96 6.78 5.88
N LEU A 21 -10.01 7.60 5.81
CA LEU A 21 -10.71 8.15 6.99
C LEU A 21 -11.27 7.02 7.85
N SER A 22 -11.89 6.02 7.23
CA SER A 22 -12.39 4.84 7.94
C SER A 22 -11.25 4.09 8.64
N GLY A 23 -10.09 3.95 7.96
CA GLY A 23 -8.89 3.33 8.53
C GLY A 23 -8.31 4.11 9.71
N TYR A 24 -8.24 5.44 9.63
CA TYR A 24 -7.78 6.27 10.75
C TYR A 24 -8.67 6.08 11.97
N GLY A 25 -10.01 6.07 11.79
CA GLY A 25 -10.97 5.78 12.85
C GLY A 25 -10.77 4.40 13.47
N LEU A 26 -10.65 3.35 12.66
CA LEU A 26 -10.42 1.99 13.12
C LEU A 26 -9.11 1.83 13.89
N ILE A 27 -8.04 2.52 13.50
CA ILE A 27 -6.77 2.52 14.23
C ILE A 27 -6.96 3.25 15.57
N ALA A 28 -7.59 4.42 15.58
CA ALA A 28 -7.73 5.27 16.77
C ALA A 28 -8.48 4.58 17.93
N MET A 29 -9.33 3.59 17.66
CA MET A 29 -10.11 2.85 18.66
C MET A 29 -9.26 2.05 19.67
N GLY A 30 -7.96 1.83 19.44
CA GLY A 30 -7.10 1.01 20.29
C GLY A 30 -6.57 1.70 21.57
N GLY A 31 -6.84 3.00 21.79
CA GLY A 31 -6.40 3.75 22.97
C GLY A 31 -5.38 4.87 22.67
N LYS A 32 -4.74 5.43 23.71
CA LYS A 32 -3.88 6.64 23.56
C LYS A 32 -2.74 6.49 22.55
N LYS A 33 -2.02 5.35 22.56
CA LYS A 33 -0.92 5.11 21.61
C LYS A 33 -1.42 4.93 20.17
N SER A 34 -2.60 4.32 20.03
CA SER A 34 -3.21 4.12 18.70
C SER A 34 -3.76 5.42 18.13
N MET A 35 -4.25 6.35 18.94
CA MET A 35 -4.63 7.70 18.49
C MET A 35 -3.43 8.44 17.86
N LEU A 36 -2.26 8.37 18.50
CA LEU A 36 -1.04 8.98 17.95
C LEU A 36 -0.62 8.30 16.64
N ALA A 37 -0.71 6.97 16.57
CA ALA A 37 -0.40 6.23 15.34
C ALA A 37 -1.40 6.57 14.22
N ALA A 38 -2.69 6.68 14.54
CA ALA A 38 -3.71 7.12 13.59
C ALA A 38 -3.47 8.54 13.09
N PHE A 39 -3.08 9.47 13.97
CA PHE A 39 -2.75 10.85 13.61
C PHE A 39 -1.54 10.92 12.68
N ARG A 40 -0.46 10.18 12.97
CA ARG A 40 0.71 10.09 12.09
C ARG A 40 0.34 9.52 10.71
N TYR A 41 -0.48 8.48 10.69
CA TYR A 41 -0.97 7.92 9.44
C TYR A 41 -1.84 8.90 8.68
N MET A 42 -2.70 9.64 9.35
CA MET A 42 -3.54 10.68 8.74
C MET A 42 -2.68 11.74 8.05
N LEU A 43 -1.67 12.31 8.74
CA LEU A 43 -0.79 13.33 8.15
C LEU A 43 -0.09 12.83 6.89
N ILE A 44 0.57 11.68 6.96
CA ILE A 44 1.31 11.11 5.83
C ILE A 44 0.32 10.66 4.73
N GLY A 45 -0.79 10.06 5.13
CA GLY A 45 -1.82 9.58 4.22
C GLY A 45 -2.51 10.69 3.44
N THR A 46 -2.75 11.85 4.05
CA THR A 46 -3.31 13.03 3.37
C THR A 46 -2.33 13.59 2.33
N ILE A 47 -1.03 13.63 2.65
CA ILE A 47 0.00 13.99 1.65
C ILE A 47 -0.07 13.05 0.44
N GLY A 48 -0.17 11.73 0.69
CA GLY A 48 -0.28 10.75 -0.39
C GLY A 48 -1.51 10.95 -1.26
N ALA A 49 -2.66 11.23 -0.66
CA ALA A 49 -3.89 11.49 -1.40
C ALA A 49 -3.84 12.80 -2.18
N SER A 50 -3.25 13.86 -1.60
CA SER A 50 -3.06 15.16 -2.29
C SER A 50 -2.13 14.98 -3.51
N LEU A 51 -1.06 14.22 -3.41
CA LEU A 51 -0.18 13.92 -4.55
C LEU A 51 -0.94 13.18 -5.65
N TYR A 52 -1.76 12.18 -5.29
CA TYR A 52 -2.60 11.52 -6.28
C TYR A 52 -3.60 12.50 -6.93
N LEU A 53 -4.23 13.41 -6.17
CA LEU A 53 -5.13 14.42 -6.71
C LEU A 53 -4.41 15.40 -7.66
N ILE A 54 -3.17 15.80 -7.34
CA ILE A 54 -2.32 16.58 -8.23
C ILE A 54 -2.06 15.84 -9.54
N SER A 55 -1.76 14.52 -9.46
CA SER A 55 -1.62 13.69 -10.66
C SER A 55 -2.89 13.71 -11.52
N VAL A 56 -4.06 13.52 -10.91
CA VAL A 56 -5.35 13.59 -11.61
C VAL A 56 -5.55 14.95 -12.30
N ALA A 57 -5.19 16.05 -11.62
CA ALA A 57 -5.30 17.39 -12.18
C ALA A 57 -4.41 17.57 -13.43
N TYR A 58 -3.16 17.10 -13.40
CA TYR A 58 -2.27 17.14 -14.58
C TYR A 58 -2.78 16.27 -15.73
N LEU A 59 -3.24 15.05 -15.44
CA LEU A 59 -3.80 14.16 -16.45
C LEU A 59 -5.06 14.76 -17.07
N TYR A 60 -5.94 15.33 -16.26
CA TYR A 60 -7.14 16.01 -16.74
C TYR A 60 -6.82 17.25 -17.58
N ALA A 61 -5.85 18.08 -17.16
CA ALA A 61 -5.43 19.25 -17.91
C ALA A 61 -4.88 18.91 -19.30
N MET A 62 -4.24 17.74 -19.46
CA MET A 62 -3.70 17.28 -20.75
C MET A 62 -4.76 16.63 -21.65
N THR A 63 -5.72 15.92 -21.07
CA THR A 63 -6.61 15.02 -21.83
C THR A 63 -8.07 15.47 -21.84
N GLY A 64 -8.48 16.31 -20.88
CA GLY A 64 -9.87 16.74 -20.70
C GLY A 64 -10.82 15.66 -20.22
N THR A 65 -10.33 14.52 -19.74
CA THR A 65 -11.16 13.40 -19.30
C THR A 65 -10.74 12.87 -17.93
N LEU A 66 -11.71 12.42 -17.13
CA LEU A 66 -11.49 11.70 -15.86
C LEU A 66 -11.74 10.20 -16.02
N ASN A 67 -12.36 9.78 -17.14
CA ASN A 67 -12.61 8.37 -17.42
C ASN A 67 -11.31 7.66 -17.78
N MET A 68 -10.99 6.57 -17.07
CA MET A 68 -9.73 5.83 -17.21
C MET A 68 -9.57 5.14 -18.56
N ALA A 69 -10.66 4.68 -19.19
CA ALA A 69 -10.60 4.06 -20.51
C ALA A 69 -10.28 5.12 -21.58
N ASP A 70 -11.00 6.23 -21.56
CA ASP A 70 -10.81 7.37 -22.47
C ASP A 70 -9.42 8.02 -22.26
N LEU A 71 -8.92 8.05 -21.01
CA LEU A 71 -7.57 8.51 -20.69
C LEU A 71 -6.50 7.72 -21.44
N GLY A 72 -6.61 6.38 -21.47
CA GLY A 72 -5.65 5.51 -22.15
C GLY A 72 -5.48 5.86 -23.63
N GLU A 73 -6.55 6.28 -24.30
CA GLU A 73 -6.51 6.71 -25.70
C GLU A 73 -5.97 8.13 -25.87
N ARG A 74 -6.47 9.08 -25.06
CA ARG A 74 -6.11 10.52 -25.18
C ARG A 74 -4.75 10.89 -24.68
N ILE A 75 -4.15 10.09 -23.79
CA ILE A 75 -2.83 10.38 -23.22
C ILE A 75 -1.68 10.10 -24.20
N MET A 76 -1.91 9.32 -25.25
CA MET A 76 -0.88 8.88 -26.19
C MET A 76 0.02 10.00 -26.73
N PRO A 77 -0.48 11.19 -27.14
CA PRO A 77 0.37 12.29 -27.63
C PRO A 77 1.27 12.90 -26.54
N TYR A 78 0.94 12.70 -25.27
CA TYR A 78 1.60 13.34 -24.11
C TYR A 78 2.59 12.43 -23.39
N LEU A 79 2.72 11.16 -23.78
CA LEU A 79 3.50 10.14 -23.08
C LEU A 79 5.00 10.45 -22.90
N SER A 80 5.56 11.42 -23.63
CA SER A 80 6.95 11.89 -23.51
C SER A 80 7.03 13.29 -22.91
N SER A 81 5.92 13.89 -22.49
CA SER A 81 5.88 15.26 -22.00
C SER A 81 6.32 15.38 -20.54
N PRO A 82 6.98 16.50 -20.14
CA PRO A 82 7.32 16.74 -18.75
C PRO A 82 6.12 16.74 -17.79
N PRO A 83 4.94 17.32 -18.15
CA PRO A 83 3.76 17.23 -17.30
C PRO A 83 3.28 15.80 -17.05
N PHE A 84 3.39 14.91 -18.02
CA PHE A 84 3.07 13.50 -17.85
C PHE A 84 4.05 12.84 -16.86
N ALA A 85 5.35 13.10 -16.99
CA ALA A 85 6.34 12.58 -16.06
C ALA A 85 6.06 13.04 -14.61
N LEU A 86 5.66 14.31 -14.42
CA LEU A 86 5.28 14.83 -13.11
C LEU A 86 4.00 14.16 -12.59
N ALA A 87 2.99 13.97 -13.45
CA ALA A 87 1.76 13.27 -13.08
C ALA A 87 2.05 11.84 -12.62
N VAL A 88 2.89 11.09 -13.36
CA VAL A 88 3.32 9.73 -12.99
C VAL A 88 4.10 9.72 -11.68
N ALA A 89 5.01 10.67 -11.45
CA ALA A 89 5.76 10.78 -10.20
C ALA A 89 4.85 11.04 -9.00
N CYS A 90 3.91 11.97 -9.13
CA CYS A 90 2.92 12.27 -8.09
C CYS A 90 2.02 11.07 -7.78
N LEU A 91 1.54 10.35 -8.80
CA LEU A 91 0.76 9.14 -8.67
C LEU A 91 1.56 8.03 -7.95
N PHE A 92 2.80 7.82 -8.40
CA PHE A 92 3.72 6.82 -7.85
C PHE A 92 3.98 7.04 -6.36
N ILE A 93 4.34 8.28 -5.97
CA ILE A 93 4.60 8.62 -4.57
C ILE A 93 3.30 8.54 -3.76
N GLY A 94 2.19 9.05 -4.28
CA GLY A 94 0.88 9.03 -3.63
C GLY A 94 0.43 7.61 -3.26
N PHE A 95 0.42 6.70 -4.22
CA PHE A 95 0.10 5.30 -3.95
C PHE A 95 1.21 4.57 -3.19
N GLY A 96 2.48 4.94 -3.38
CA GLY A 96 3.62 4.43 -2.62
C GLY A 96 3.46 4.67 -1.12
N ILE A 97 3.02 5.86 -0.71
CA ILE A 97 2.66 6.17 0.68
C ILE A 97 1.52 5.28 1.17
N LYS A 98 0.45 5.18 0.39
CA LYS A 98 -0.76 4.44 0.79
C LYS A 98 -0.54 2.93 0.87
N MET A 99 0.32 2.35 0.04
CA MET A 99 0.67 0.92 0.13
C MET A 99 1.80 0.63 1.12
N ALA A 100 2.40 1.66 1.71
CA ALA A 100 3.58 1.58 2.59
C ALA A 100 4.82 1.00 1.89
N LEU A 101 5.09 1.46 0.67
CA LEU A 101 6.33 1.14 -0.05
C LEU A 101 7.54 1.74 0.69
N PHE A 102 8.63 0.99 0.79
CA PHE A 102 9.88 1.55 1.31
C PHE A 102 10.38 2.70 0.41
N PRO A 103 10.85 3.83 0.95
CA PRO A 103 11.01 4.18 2.38
C PRO A 103 9.76 4.83 3.02
N LEU A 104 8.64 4.93 2.32
CA LEU A 104 7.41 5.63 2.72
C LEU A 104 6.55 4.84 3.73
N HIS A 105 7.06 3.76 4.29
CA HIS A 105 6.36 2.80 5.16
C HIS A 105 6.25 3.21 6.63
N GLY A 106 6.86 4.34 7.05
CA GLY A 106 7.07 4.69 8.46
C GLY A 106 5.82 4.76 9.33
N TRP A 107 4.64 4.95 8.74
CA TRP A 107 3.36 4.98 9.44
C TRP A 107 2.83 3.58 9.80
N GLN A 108 3.16 2.56 8.99
CA GLN A 108 2.51 1.24 9.01
C GLN A 108 2.84 0.41 10.27
N PRO A 109 4.10 0.33 10.77
CA PRO A 109 4.43 -0.48 11.93
C PRO A 109 3.66 -0.06 13.18
N ASP A 110 3.56 1.24 13.46
CA ASP A 110 2.83 1.75 14.62
C ASP A 110 1.32 1.61 14.44
N ALA A 111 0.80 1.88 13.23
CA ALA A 111 -0.62 1.73 12.93
C ALA A 111 -1.11 0.29 13.15
N TYR A 112 -0.37 -0.71 12.69
CA TYR A 112 -0.75 -2.11 12.83
C TYR A 112 -0.52 -2.65 14.25
N ASN A 113 0.53 -2.16 14.93
CA ASN A 113 0.86 -2.60 16.27
C ASN A 113 -0.15 -2.11 17.32
N PHE A 114 -0.55 -0.86 17.25
CA PHE A 114 -1.40 -0.24 18.28
C PHE A 114 -2.91 -0.33 17.99
N ALA A 115 -3.34 -0.66 16.77
CA ALA A 115 -4.75 -0.85 16.45
C ALA A 115 -5.37 -1.99 17.26
N HIS A 116 -6.70 -1.94 17.47
CA HIS A 116 -7.43 -3.09 18.02
C HIS A 116 -7.18 -4.35 17.17
N PRO A 117 -7.06 -5.56 17.74
CA PRO A 117 -6.71 -6.78 16.99
C PRO A 117 -7.56 -7.04 15.74
N GLY A 118 -8.88 -6.92 15.85
CA GLY A 118 -9.80 -7.08 14.72
C GLY A 118 -9.59 -6.02 13.64
N SER A 119 -9.40 -4.76 14.05
CA SER A 119 -9.08 -3.66 13.12
C SER A 119 -7.74 -3.89 12.42
N ALA A 120 -6.71 -4.32 13.15
CA ALA A 120 -5.37 -4.60 12.60
C ALA A 120 -5.43 -5.71 11.53
N ALA A 121 -6.20 -6.78 11.76
CA ALA A 121 -6.39 -7.86 10.80
C ALA A 121 -7.02 -7.36 9.49
N PHE A 122 -8.07 -6.53 9.58
CA PHE A 122 -8.75 -5.95 8.42
C PHE A 122 -7.84 -4.98 7.66
N ILE A 123 -7.21 -4.04 8.38
CA ILE A 123 -6.34 -3.02 7.78
C ILE A 123 -5.13 -3.68 7.10
N ALA A 124 -4.47 -4.64 7.77
CA ALA A 124 -3.34 -5.36 7.22
C ALA A 124 -3.72 -6.25 6.02
N GLY A 125 -4.94 -6.80 5.99
CA GLY A 125 -5.44 -7.61 4.89
C GLY A 125 -5.77 -6.81 3.63
N VAL A 126 -6.35 -5.62 3.75
CA VAL A 126 -7.00 -4.93 2.62
C VAL A 126 -6.33 -3.60 2.27
N MET A 127 -6.10 -2.72 3.25
CA MET A 127 -5.83 -1.30 2.97
C MET A 127 -4.57 -1.04 2.15
N SER A 128 -3.49 -1.78 2.38
CA SER A 128 -2.24 -1.60 1.62
C SER A 128 -2.26 -2.25 0.23
N LYS A 129 -3.20 -3.16 -0.05
CA LYS A 129 -3.30 -3.89 -1.32
C LYS A 129 -4.07 -3.12 -2.38
N VAL A 130 -5.07 -2.36 -1.97
CA VAL A 130 -5.89 -1.58 -2.91
C VAL A 130 -5.07 -0.49 -3.63
N PRO A 131 -4.18 0.27 -2.98
CA PRO A 131 -3.27 1.17 -3.70
C PRO A 131 -2.28 0.46 -4.62
N ALA A 132 -1.79 -0.75 -4.25
CA ALA A 132 -0.97 -1.57 -5.14
C ALA A 132 -1.73 -1.98 -6.40
N TYR A 133 -3.00 -2.37 -6.28
CA TYR A 133 -3.88 -2.60 -7.40
C TYR A 133 -4.07 -1.35 -8.27
N ALA A 134 -4.18 -0.17 -7.66
CA ALA A 134 -4.30 1.08 -8.42
C ALA A 134 -3.03 1.35 -9.27
N ILE A 135 -1.82 1.10 -8.74
CA ILE A 135 -0.58 1.17 -9.53
C ILE A 135 -0.63 0.22 -10.72
N ILE A 136 -1.07 -1.03 -10.51
CA ILE A 136 -1.24 -2.02 -11.59
C ILE A 136 -2.15 -1.45 -12.67
N ARG A 137 -3.30 -0.90 -12.28
CA ARG A 137 -4.30 -0.38 -13.21
C ARG A 137 -3.75 0.76 -14.05
N PHE A 138 -3.05 1.73 -13.44
CA PHE A 138 -2.48 2.85 -14.17
C PHE A 138 -1.30 2.44 -15.05
N PHE A 139 -0.34 1.66 -14.52
CA PHE A 139 0.91 1.38 -15.23
C PHE A 139 0.76 0.32 -16.31
N PHE A 140 -0.04 -0.73 -16.07
CA PHE A 140 -0.16 -1.84 -17.00
C PHE A 140 -1.32 -1.68 -17.99
N TYR A 141 -2.45 -1.09 -17.56
CA TYR A 141 -3.65 -1.03 -18.39
C TYR A 141 -3.87 0.33 -19.05
N ILE A 142 -3.50 1.44 -18.39
CA ILE A 142 -3.80 2.79 -18.92
C ILE A 142 -2.60 3.34 -19.68
N PHE A 143 -1.41 3.37 -19.07
CA PHE A 143 -0.23 4.00 -19.68
C PHE A 143 0.62 3.04 -20.51
N GLY A 144 0.58 1.74 -20.21
CA GLY A 144 1.38 0.72 -20.85
C GLY A 144 2.84 0.67 -20.35
N VAL A 145 3.34 -0.54 -20.12
CA VAL A 145 4.68 -0.78 -19.56
C VAL A 145 5.82 -0.44 -20.54
N ASN A 146 5.55 -0.36 -21.83
CA ASN A 146 6.54 -0.05 -22.87
C ASN A 146 6.89 1.44 -22.93
N ASN A 147 6.15 2.32 -22.24
CA ASN A 147 6.45 3.74 -22.17
C ASN A 147 7.74 3.96 -21.37
N PRO A 148 8.71 4.79 -21.84
CA PRO A 148 9.99 5.03 -21.15
C PRO A 148 9.82 5.59 -19.72
N ILE A 149 8.86 6.48 -19.50
CA ILE A 149 8.58 7.07 -18.18
C ILE A 149 8.04 5.98 -17.24
N ILE A 150 7.14 5.12 -17.72
CA ILE A 150 6.59 4.03 -16.92
C ILE A 150 7.66 2.95 -16.67
N SER A 151 8.46 2.61 -17.65
CA SER A 151 9.59 1.68 -17.47
C SER A 151 10.58 2.19 -16.41
N THR A 152 10.89 3.49 -16.43
CA THR A 152 11.70 4.13 -15.39
C THR A 152 11.04 4.04 -14.02
N ALA A 153 9.74 4.34 -13.93
CA ALA A 153 8.98 4.24 -12.68
C ALA A 153 8.94 2.79 -12.15
N LEU A 154 8.79 1.79 -13.02
CA LEU A 154 8.86 0.37 -12.67
C LEU A 154 10.26 -0.02 -12.16
N THR A 155 11.32 0.48 -12.79
CA THR A 155 12.70 0.25 -12.33
C THR A 155 12.91 0.83 -10.92
N VAL A 156 12.44 2.05 -10.67
CA VAL A 156 12.47 2.67 -9.33
C VAL A 156 11.64 1.84 -8.35
N LEU A 157 10.45 1.38 -8.75
CA LEU A 157 9.61 0.51 -7.93
C LEU A 157 10.34 -0.77 -7.52
N GLY A 158 11.10 -1.39 -8.43
CA GLY A 158 11.91 -2.57 -8.15
C GLY A 158 13.03 -2.31 -7.15
N ILE A 159 13.78 -1.22 -7.32
CA ILE A 159 14.85 -0.82 -6.40
C ILE A 159 14.28 -0.58 -4.99
N LEU A 160 13.19 0.18 -4.88
CA LEU A 160 12.51 0.42 -3.61
C LEU A 160 11.91 -0.87 -3.05
N GLY A 161 11.44 -1.78 -3.90
CA GLY A 161 10.97 -3.10 -3.52
C GLY A 161 12.07 -3.94 -2.86
N ILE A 162 13.27 -4.00 -3.46
CA ILE A 162 14.44 -4.68 -2.88
C ILE A 162 14.79 -4.08 -1.53
N GLY A 163 14.85 -2.74 -1.43
CA GLY A 163 15.06 -2.04 -0.16
C GLY A 163 14.00 -2.41 0.89
N GLY A 164 12.73 -2.50 0.48
CA GLY A 164 11.60 -2.90 1.33
C GLY A 164 11.73 -4.33 1.85
N VAL A 165 12.15 -5.28 1.00
CA VAL A 165 12.39 -6.68 1.40
C VAL A 165 13.51 -6.76 2.44
N LEU A 166 14.66 -6.14 2.17
CA LEU A 166 15.82 -6.20 3.04
C LEU A 166 15.56 -5.50 4.39
N ILE A 167 15.19 -4.24 4.36
CA ILE A 167 14.97 -3.45 5.58
C ILE A 167 13.76 -3.96 6.36
N GLY A 168 12.66 -4.29 5.68
CA GLY A 168 11.47 -4.85 6.32
C GLY A 168 11.76 -6.17 7.04
N SER A 169 12.56 -7.06 6.44
CA SER A 169 12.95 -8.34 7.06
C SER A 169 13.90 -8.14 8.25
N ILE A 170 14.93 -7.30 8.11
CA ILE A 170 15.87 -7.01 9.20
C ILE A 170 15.12 -6.38 10.37
N MET A 171 14.28 -5.38 10.10
CA MET A 171 13.51 -4.72 11.14
C MET A 171 12.47 -5.64 11.79
N ALA A 172 11.91 -6.60 11.05
CA ALA A 172 11.01 -7.60 11.62
C ALA A 172 11.75 -8.51 12.61
N LEU A 173 12.92 -9.01 12.24
CA LEU A 173 13.75 -9.86 13.11
C LEU A 173 14.21 -9.14 14.38
N ALA A 174 14.39 -7.82 14.33
CA ALA A 174 14.81 -7.00 15.47
C ALA A 174 13.66 -6.69 16.45
N GLN A 175 12.41 -7.10 16.21
CA GLN A 175 11.28 -6.79 17.09
C GLN A 175 11.11 -7.83 18.19
N TYR A 176 10.78 -7.34 19.40
CA TYR A 176 10.38 -8.16 20.55
C TYR A 176 8.86 -8.36 20.61
N ASP A 177 8.10 -7.44 20.03
CA ASP A 177 6.63 -7.47 19.97
C ASP A 177 6.18 -8.20 18.70
N PHE A 178 5.37 -9.24 18.87
CA PHE A 178 4.91 -10.09 17.77
C PHE A 178 4.08 -9.34 16.73
N ARG A 179 3.22 -8.39 17.16
CA ARG A 179 2.42 -7.59 16.24
C ARG A 179 3.30 -6.64 15.42
N ARG A 180 4.29 -6.03 16.08
CA ARG A 180 5.24 -5.12 15.42
C ARG A 180 6.15 -5.86 14.44
N MET A 181 6.57 -7.09 14.78
CA MET A 181 7.27 -7.99 13.87
C MET A 181 6.44 -8.27 12.60
N LEU A 182 5.15 -8.61 12.75
CA LEU A 182 4.27 -8.83 11.61
C LEU A 182 4.02 -7.56 10.79
N ALA A 183 4.01 -6.39 11.42
CA ALA A 183 3.87 -5.13 10.71
C ALA A 183 5.08 -4.86 9.79
N TYR A 184 6.31 -5.02 10.29
CA TYR A 184 7.52 -4.90 9.46
C TYR A 184 7.61 -5.99 8.39
N SER A 185 7.22 -7.21 8.70
CA SER A 185 7.15 -8.26 7.67
C SER A 185 6.12 -7.94 6.57
N SER A 186 5.10 -7.10 6.84
CA SER A 186 4.21 -6.60 5.80
C SER A 186 4.92 -5.64 4.85
N VAL A 187 5.86 -4.82 5.33
CA VAL A 187 6.71 -3.96 4.49
C VAL A 187 7.52 -4.81 3.51
N ALA A 188 8.14 -5.89 4.00
CA ALA A 188 8.88 -6.81 3.15
C ALA A 188 7.98 -7.46 2.07
N GLN A 189 6.76 -7.84 2.43
CA GLN A 189 5.82 -8.46 1.49
C GLN A 189 5.32 -7.47 0.42
N ILE A 190 5.14 -6.20 0.75
CA ILE A 190 4.89 -5.14 -0.25
C ILE A 190 6.11 -5.00 -1.18
N GLY A 191 7.32 -5.15 -0.65
CA GLY A 191 8.54 -5.20 -1.46
C GLY A 191 8.52 -6.32 -2.51
N TYR A 192 8.07 -7.53 -2.16
CA TYR A 192 7.92 -8.63 -3.14
C TYR A 192 6.90 -8.31 -4.24
N ILE A 193 5.77 -7.69 -3.89
CA ILE A 193 4.78 -7.23 -4.86
C ILE A 193 5.43 -6.20 -5.82
N ALA A 194 6.16 -5.24 -5.26
CA ALA A 194 6.84 -4.20 -6.03
C ALA A 194 7.87 -4.77 -7.00
N ILE A 195 8.69 -5.75 -6.57
CA ILE A 195 9.66 -6.44 -7.43
C ILE A 195 8.94 -7.20 -8.55
N GLY A 196 7.87 -7.94 -8.22
CA GLY A 196 7.10 -8.66 -9.23
C GLY A 196 6.54 -7.75 -10.33
N LEU A 197 5.99 -6.59 -9.94
CA LEU A 197 5.50 -5.59 -10.90
C LEU A 197 6.65 -4.95 -11.70
N ALA A 198 7.79 -4.69 -11.06
CA ALA A 198 8.95 -4.06 -11.67
C ALA A 198 9.58 -4.89 -12.80
N ILE A 199 9.43 -6.22 -12.79
CA ILE A 199 9.89 -7.09 -13.87
C ILE A 199 9.22 -6.73 -15.21
N GLY A 200 8.02 -6.15 -15.20
CA GLY A 200 7.34 -5.62 -16.38
C GLY A 200 6.91 -6.66 -17.41
N ASN A 201 6.94 -7.96 -17.07
CA ASN A 201 6.50 -9.04 -17.93
C ASN A 201 5.32 -9.82 -17.33
N MET A 202 4.73 -10.71 -18.13
CA MET A 202 3.54 -11.48 -17.74
C MET A 202 3.77 -12.35 -16.48
N TYR A 203 4.93 -12.96 -16.34
CA TYR A 203 5.24 -13.83 -15.19
C TYR A 203 5.37 -13.03 -13.90
N GLY A 204 6.07 -11.88 -13.93
CA GLY A 204 6.18 -10.96 -12.81
C GLY A 204 4.83 -10.39 -12.40
N PHE A 205 4.01 -10.01 -13.38
CA PHE A 205 2.65 -9.52 -13.16
C PHE A 205 1.76 -10.58 -12.47
N ILE A 206 1.70 -11.81 -13.00
CA ILE A 206 0.93 -12.90 -12.40
C ILE A 206 1.41 -13.18 -10.98
N GLY A 207 2.74 -13.26 -10.78
CA GLY A 207 3.34 -13.47 -9.47
C GLY A 207 2.95 -12.39 -8.46
N ALA A 208 2.99 -11.11 -8.86
CA ALA A 208 2.60 -9.99 -8.01
C ALA A 208 1.11 -10.04 -7.63
N VAL A 209 0.21 -10.31 -8.59
CA VAL A 209 -1.24 -10.40 -8.34
C VAL A 209 -1.56 -11.56 -7.40
N LEU A 210 -1.00 -12.75 -7.64
CA LEU A 210 -1.16 -13.90 -6.75
C LEU A 210 -0.63 -13.60 -5.36
N HIS A 211 0.51 -12.91 -5.27
CA HIS A 211 1.09 -12.53 -3.99
C HIS A 211 0.24 -11.50 -3.23
N ILE A 212 -0.42 -10.56 -3.92
CA ILE A 212 -1.38 -9.63 -3.30
C ILE A 212 -2.48 -10.42 -2.58
N ILE A 213 -3.06 -11.42 -3.25
CA ILE A 213 -4.15 -12.24 -2.71
C ILE A 213 -3.64 -13.07 -1.52
N ASN A 214 -2.55 -13.81 -1.69
CA ASN A 214 -1.96 -14.62 -0.64
C ASN A 214 -1.58 -13.79 0.59
N HIS A 215 -0.96 -12.65 0.38
CA HIS A 215 -0.57 -11.74 1.45
C HIS A 215 -1.77 -11.17 2.20
N ALA A 216 -2.88 -10.88 1.51
CA ALA A 216 -4.10 -10.41 2.16
C ALA A 216 -4.64 -11.45 3.15
N PHE A 217 -4.82 -12.70 2.72
CA PHE A 217 -5.29 -13.78 3.58
C PHE A 217 -4.32 -14.11 4.72
N MET A 218 -3.03 -14.27 4.40
CA MET A 218 -2.00 -14.59 5.37
C MET A 218 -1.92 -13.55 6.49
N LYS A 219 -1.93 -12.26 6.15
CA LYS A 219 -1.83 -11.20 7.16
C LYS A 219 -3.08 -11.08 8.01
N SER A 220 -4.27 -11.18 7.42
CA SER A 220 -5.51 -11.17 8.18
C SER A 220 -5.53 -12.33 9.19
N ALA A 221 -5.18 -13.54 8.77
CA ALA A 221 -5.13 -14.70 9.64
C ALA A 221 -4.12 -14.53 10.78
N LEU A 222 -2.88 -14.10 10.47
CA LEU A 222 -1.83 -13.93 11.48
C LEU A 222 -2.18 -12.85 12.51
N PHE A 223 -2.75 -11.71 12.10
CA PHE A 223 -3.18 -10.69 13.05
C PHE A 223 -4.37 -11.13 13.92
N LEU A 224 -5.28 -11.96 13.40
CA LEU A 224 -6.35 -12.57 14.20
C LEU A 224 -5.80 -13.57 15.22
N VAL A 225 -4.86 -14.44 14.81
CA VAL A 225 -4.20 -15.40 15.72
C VAL A 225 -3.51 -14.68 16.88
N ILE A 226 -2.72 -13.63 16.57
CA ILE A 226 -2.05 -12.85 17.63
C ILE A 226 -3.07 -12.14 18.51
N GLY A 227 -4.15 -11.62 17.94
CA GLY A 227 -5.25 -11.05 18.71
C GLY A 227 -5.84 -12.06 19.70
N GLY A 228 -6.03 -13.31 19.29
CA GLY A 228 -6.47 -14.41 20.15
C GLY A 228 -5.46 -14.75 21.26
N ILE A 229 -4.17 -14.80 20.92
CA ILE A 229 -3.07 -15.00 21.90
C ILE A 229 -3.08 -13.87 22.92
N GLN A 230 -3.14 -12.63 22.48
CA GLN A 230 -3.20 -11.46 23.36
C GLN A 230 -4.41 -11.47 24.28
N TYR A 231 -5.57 -11.85 23.75
CA TYR A 231 -6.81 -11.96 24.54
C TYR A 231 -6.71 -13.03 25.63
N ARG A 232 -6.12 -14.20 25.31
CA ARG A 232 -6.06 -15.34 26.22
C ARG A 232 -4.93 -15.22 27.27
N PHE A 233 -3.75 -14.72 26.85
CA PHE A 233 -2.54 -14.73 27.68
C PHE A 233 -2.12 -13.33 28.14
N GLY A 234 -2.70 -12.25 27.62
CA GLY A 234 -2.34 -10.87 27.96
C GLY A 234 -0.95 -10.43 27.48
N GLU A 235 -0.19 -11.33 26.85
CA GLU A 235 1.22 -11.13 26.49
C GLU A 235 1.41 -11.35 24.98
N ILE A 236 2.25 -10.50 24.35
CA ILE A 236 2.63 -10.60 22.94
C ILE A 236 4.14 -10.47 22.72
N ASN A 237 4.93 -10.48 23.82
CA ASN A 237 6.38 -10.48 23.75
C ASN A 237 6.87 -11.88 23.36
N LEU A 238 7.62 -11.97 22.26
CA LEU A 238 8.11 -13.23 21.68
C LEU A 238 8.93 -14.06 22.68
N TYR A 239 9.70 -13.43 23.58
CA TYR A 239 10.51 -14.14 24.56
C TYR A 239 9.71 -14.71 25.74
N ARG A 240 8.48 -14.26 25.93
CA ARG A 240 7.59 -14.73 27.00
C ARG A 240 6.49 -15.70 26.52
N LEU A 241 6.36 -15.86 25.22
CA LEU A 241 5.38 -16.76 24.58
C LEU A 241 5.89 -18.21 24.45
N GLY A 242 6.51 -18.77 25.50
CA GLY A 242 6.91 -20.17 25.52
C GLY A 242 5.76 -21.11 25.91
N GLY A 243 5.77 -22.36 25.38
CA GLY A 243 4.86 -23.44 25.82
C GLY A 243 3.43 -23.37 25.28
N LEU A 244 3.20 -22.71 24.15
CA LEU A 244 1.86 -22.61 23.52
C LEU A 244 1.28 -23.94 23.05
N ASN A 245 2.03 -25.02 23.01
CA ASN A 245 1.63 -26.36 22.60
C ASN A 245 1.32 -27.29 23.81
N LYS A 246 1.14 -26.73 24.99
CA LYS A 246 0.56 -27.40 26.18
C LYS A 246 -0.88 -26.90 26.37
#